data_8c7f0aae522fb393d6d6aa2c48ff98c5
#
_entry.id   8c7f0aae522fb393d6d6aa2c48ff98c5
#
_cell.length_a   1.000
_cell.length_b   1.000
_cell.length_c   1.000
_cell.angle_alpha   90.00
_cell.angle_beta   90.00
_cell.angle_gamma   90.00
#
_symmetry.space_group_name_H-M   'P 1'
#
loop_
_entity.id
_entity.type
_entity.pdbx_description
1 polymer ?
#
loop_
_entity_poly.entity_id
_entity_poly.type
_entity_poly.pdbx_seq_one_letter_code
_entity_poly.pdbx_strand_id
1 'polypeptide(L)'
;MPFPVRHTPRANWHKYNGAEYFVSICTGGREHYFGEVHDGQTQLSVVGECLRAQIENVQNHYPYATIPLYVIMPNHTHLIVVIDGDKTPYDRTICRDAACHVRNDSGTNDTADIVGTRFIASVNETDDADAMNRVPTGGVTGDKNPMLNETLGTVVRGLKARVTKFARENGIPFAWQPRYHDRIVRNQNEMNRIAEYIEHNPARWESDCFYNVTP
;
A
#
# COMPACT_ATOMS: atom_id res chain seq x y z
N MET A 1 -5.15 14.81 -29.21
CA MET A 1 -3.85 15.26 -28.68
C MET A 1 -3.39 14.23 -27.65
N PRO A 2 -2.16 13.70 -27.72
CA PRO A 2 -1.66 12.77 -26.71
C PRO A 2 -1.50 13.53 -25.38
N PHE A 3 -1.98 12.93 -24.30
CA PHE A 3 -1.80 13.49 -22.96
C PHE A 3 -0.31 13.60 -22.62
N PRO A 4 0.15 14.69 -22.00
CA PRO A 4 1.55 14.82 -21.63
C PRO A 4 1.95 13.70 -20.67
N VAL A 5 3.03 13.01 -20.98
CA VAL A 5 3.62 11.99 -20.12
C VAL A 5 4.08 12.68 -18.84
N ARG A 6 3.34 12.51 -17.75
CA ARG A 6 3.72 13.05 -16.45
C ARG A 6 4.91 12.26 -15.92
N HIS A 7 6.07 12.86 -15.97
CA HIS A 7 7.24 12.32 -15.27
C HIS A 7 6.97 12.33 -13.77
N THR A 8 7.18 11.18 -13.13
CA THR A 8 7.13 11.08 -11.67
C THR A 8 8.36 11.82 -11.12
N PRO A 9 8.21 12.82 -10.24
CA PRO A 9 9.34 13.57 -9.68
C PRO A 9 10.10 12.77 -8.60
N ARG A 10 10.15 11.45 -8.72
CA ARG A 10 10.91 10.61 -7.80
C ARG A 10 12.39 10.80 -8.01
N ALA A 11 13.12 10.96 -6.91
CA ALA A 11 14.56 11.07 -6.93
C ALA A 11 15.18 9.75 -7.36
N ASN A 12 15.76 9.69 -8.57
CA ASN A 12 16.37 8.48 -9.13
C ASN A 12 17.57 7.97 -8.30
N TRP A 13 18.16 8.84 -7.50
CA TRP A 13 19.31 8.55 -6.63
C TRP A 13 18.89 7.98 -5.27
N HIS A 14 17.62 8.02 -4.90
CA HIS A 14 17.12 7.58 -3.59
C HIS A 14 16.40 6.24 -3.69
N LYS A 15 16.79 5.27 -2.87
CA LYS A 15 16.25 3.90 -2.93
C LYS A 15 14.89 3.74 -2.24
N TYR A 16 14.42 4.75 -1.49
CA TYR A 16 13.15 4.73 -0.75
C TYR A 16 13.00 3.58 0.27
N ASN A 17 14.12 3.09 0.80
CA ASN A 17 14.20 1.99 1.75
C ASN A 17 14.76 2.39 3.13
N GLY A 18 14.86 3.68 3.41
CA GLY A 18 15.36 4.18 4.71
C GLY A 18 15.29 5.70 4.70
N ALA A 19 14.23 6.29 5.24
CA ALA A 19 14.04 7.72 5.47
C ALA A 19 12.62 7.98 6.00
N GLU A 20 12.37 9.25 6.27
CA GLU A 20 11.04 9.78 6.59
C GLU A 20 10.43 10.44 5.35
N TYR A 21 9.18 10.12 5.07
CA TYR A 21 8.48 10.58 3.88
C TYR A 21 7.16 11.24 4.25
N PHE A 22 6.91 12.41 3.70
CA PHE A 22 5.56 12.96 3.63
C PHE A 22 4.86 12.40 2.38
N VAL A 23 3.71 11.78 2.57
CA VAL A 23 2.96 11.10 1.52
C VAL A 23 1.55 11.64 1.44
N SER A 24 1.07 11.91 0.22
CA SER A 24 -0.32 12.28 -0.05
C SER A 24 -0.95 11.30 -1.03
N ILE A 25 -2.08 10.72 -0.66
CA ILE A 25 -2.82 9.76 -1.46
C ILE A 25 -4.24 10.27 -1.66
N CYS A 26 -4.66 10.46 -2.91
CA CYS A 26 -5.99 10.98 -3.24
C CYS A 26 -6.92 9.88 -3.74
N THR A 27 -8.22 10.09 -3.57
CA THR A 27 -9.29 9.30 -4.18
C THR A 27 -9.42 9.57 -5.68
N GLY A 28 -10.01 8.65 -6.42
CA GLY A 28 -10.31 8.83 -7.82
C GLY A 28 -11.36 9.93 -8.00
N GLY A 29 -11.13 10.84 -8.95
CA GLY A 29 -12.01 11.98 -9.19
C GLY A 29 -12.09 12.99 -8.04
N ARG A 30 -11.33 12.79 -6.96
CA ARG A 30 -11.43 13.55 -5.69
C ARG A 30 -12.80 13.38 -5.00
N GLU A 31 -13.44 12.24 -5.22
CA GLU A 31 -14.69 11.89 -4.54
C GLU A 31 -14.49 11.73 -3.03
N HIS A 32 -15.47 12.16 -2.23
CA HIS A 32 -15.43 12.16 -0.77
C HIS A 32 -15.72 10.75 -0.21
N TYR A 33 -14.86 9.78 -0.51
CA TYR A 33 -15.06 8.39 -0.05
C TYR A 33 -14.74 8.17 1.41
N PHE A 34 -13.91 9.02 2.02
CA PHE A 34 -13.43 8.79 3.39
C PHE A 34 -14.27 9.43 4.47
N GLY A 35 -15.22 10.29 4.12
CA GLY A 35 -16.10 10.96 5.07
C GLY A 35 -16.33 12.42 4.75
N GLU A 36 -16.66 13.18 5.79
CA GLU A 36 -16.98 14.60 5.71
C GLU A 36 -16.27 15.36 6.83
N VAL A 37 -16.08 16.68 6.67
CA VAL A 37 -15.54 17.53 7.72
C VAL A 37 -16.66 18.39 8.30
N HIS A 38 -16.85 18.30 9.62
CA HIS A 38 -17.78 19.11 10.38
C HIS A 38 -17.03 19.75 11.55
N ASP A 39 -17.18 21.04 11.73
CA ASP A 39 -16.57 21.82 12.83
C ASP A 39 -15.04 21.60 12.96
N GLY A 40 -14.34 21.51 11.81
CA GLY A 40 -12.91 21.29 11.78
C GLY A 40 -12.45 19.88 12.18
N GLN A 41 -13.35 18.92 12.19
CA GLN A 41 -13.05 17.50 12.47
C GLN A 41 -13.57 16.62 11.34
N THR A 42 -12.82 15.61 10.98
CA THR A 42 -13.25 14.64 9.97
C THR A 42 -14.10 13.54 10.60
N GLN A 43 -15.35 13.43 10.17
CA GLN A 43 -16.20 12.27 10.45
C GLN A 43 -15.97 11.23 9.35
N LEU A 44 -15.37 10.11 9.76
CA LEU A 44 -14.97 9.08 8.81
C LEU A 44 -16.17 8.23 8.35
N SER A 45 -16.20 7.92 7.07
CA SER A 45 -17.07 6.89 6.50
C SER A 45 -16.55 5.50 6.86
N VAL A 46 -17.30 4.45 6.54
CA VAL A 46 -16.87 3.06 6.70
C VAL A 46 -15.56 2.77 5.95
N VAL A 47 -15.36 3.38 4.77
CA VAL A 47 -14.10 3.27 4.00
C VAL A 47 -12.98 4.05 4.67
N GLY A 48 -13.27 5.23 5.22
CA GLY A 48 -12.32 6.02 6.00
C GLY A 48 -11.86 5.29 7.26
N GLU A 49 -12.77 4.64 7.98
CA GLU A 49 -12.45 3.81 9.14
C GLU A 49 -11.59 2.60 8.77
N CYS A 50 -11.90 1.96 7.64
CA CYS A 50 -11.04 0.90 7.11
C CYS A 50 -9.62 1.41 6.84
N LEU A 51 -9.49 2.58 6.20
CA LEU A 51 -8.18 3.19 5.93
C LEU A 51 -7.43 3.48 7.24
N ARG A 52 -8.12 4.04 8.26
CA ARG A 52 -7.54 4.29 9.59
C ARG A 52 -6.98 3.00 10.20
N ALA A 53 -7.78 1.96 10.23
CA ALA A 53 -7.35 0.67 10.76
C ALA A 53 -6.14 0.09 10.00
N GLN A 54 -6.04 0.27 8.67
CA GLN A 54 -4.89 -0.18 7.90
C GLN A 54 -3.63 0.65 8.17
N ILE A 55 -3.77 1.96 8.42
CA ILE A 55 -2.66 2.84 8.80
C ILE A 55 -2.11 2.46 10.17
N GLU A 56 -2.98 2.31 11.17
CA GLU A 56 -2.62 1.96 12.54
C GLU A 56 -1.98 0.56 12.63
N ASN A 57 -2.39 -0.35 11.78
CA ASN A 57 -1.86 -1.71 11.73
C ASN A 57 -0.74 -1.91 10.68
N VAL A 58 -0.12 -0.82 10.19
CA VAL A 58 0.89 -0.93 9.13
C VAL A 58 2.07 -1.80 9.51
N GLN A 59 2.53 -1.74 10.76
CA GLN A 59 3.67 -2.52 11.26
C GLN A 59 3.41 -4.03 11.26
N ASN A 60 2.17 -4.47 11.42
CA ASN A 60 1.82 -5.89 11.38
C ASN A 60 2.02 -6.49 9.97
N HIS A 61 1.98 -5.66 8.93
CA HIS A 61 2.19 -6.06 7.55
C HIS A 61 3.59 -5.70 7.03
N TYR A 62 4.17 -4.64 7.58
CA TYR A 62 5.46 -4.07 7.18
C TYR A 62 6.26 -3.71 8.43
N PRO A 63 6.95 -4.67 9.06
CA PRO A 63 7.70 -4.41 10.30
C PRO A 63 8.75 -3.30 10.20
N TYR A 64 9.20 -3.03 8.98
CA TYR A 64 10.16 -1.96 8.64
C TYR A 64 9.52 -0.58 8.44
N ALA A 65 8.19 -0.46 8.52
CA ALA A 65 7.49 0.78 8.27
C ALA A 65 6.62 1.20 9.46
N THR A 66 6.64 2.50 9.79
CA THR A 66 5.74 3.12 10.77
C THR A 66 5.07 4.33 10.17
N ILE A 67 3.87 4.65 10.67
CA ILE A 67 3.15 5.87 10.31
C ILE A 67 2.81 6.61 11.60
N PRO A 68 3.75 7.43 12.12
CA PRO A 68 3.58 8.10 13.41
C PRO A 68 2.55 9.23 13.39
N LEU A 69 2.29 9.81 12.24
CA LEU A 69 1.33 10.91 12.10
C LEU A 69 0.58 10.81 10.76
N TYR A 70 -0.71 11.04 10.80
CA TYR A 70 -1.56 11.06 9.61
C TYR A 70 -2.82 11.89 9.82
N VAL A 71 -3.45 12.26 8.73
CA VAL A 71 -4.81 12.79 8.68
C VAL A 71 -5.56 12.17 7.50
N ILE A 72 -6.83 11.83 7.73
CA ILE A 72 -7.73 11.35 6.70
C ILE A 72 -8.75 12.45 6.44
N MET A 73 -8.70 12.99 5.22
CA MET A 73 -9.61 14.02 4.73
C MET A 73 -10.67 13.37 3.83
N PRO A 74 -11.78 14.02 3.49
CA PRO A 74 -12.85 13.41 2.70
C PRO A 74 -12.39 12.72 1.42
N ASN A 75 -11.44 13.29 0.70
CA ASN A 75 -10.99 12.82 -0.62
C ASN A 75 -9.49 12.55 -0.73
N HIS A 76 -8.75 12.64 0.37
CA HIS A 76 -7.32 12.32 0.40
C HIS A 76 -6.85 12.00 1.81
N THR A 77 -5.62 11.53 1.91
CA THR A 77 -4.94 11.35 3.19
C THR A 77 -3.50 11.85 3.11
N HIS A 78 -3.02 12.45 4.18
CA HIS A 78 -1.62 12.82 4.38
C HIS A 78 -1.02 11.93 5.46
N LEU A 79 0.16 11.41 5.21
CA LEU A 79 0.87 10.47 6.09
C LEU A 79 2.33 10.91 6.25
N ILE A 80 2.87 10.80 7.45
CA ILE A 80 4.32 10.68 7.63
C ILE A 80 4.62 9.20 7.71
N VAL A 81 5.40 8.69 6.75
CA VAL A 81 5.81 7.28 6.68
C VAL A 81 7.30 7.22 6.96
N VAL A 82 7.68 6.49 8.00
CA VAL A 82 9.08 6.22 8.33
C VAL A 82 9.42 4.82 7.87
N ILE A 83 10.45 4.69 7.06
CA ILE A 83 11.01 3.42 6.62
C ILE A 83 12.33 3.20 7.32
N ASP A 84 12.42 2.12 8.07
CA ASP A 84 13.63 1.71 8.78
C ASP A 84 14.35 0.64 7.93
N GLY A 85 15.40 1.08 7.25
CA GLY A 85 16.18 0.21 6.36
C GLY A 85 16.96 -0.89 7.08
N ASP A 86 17.17 -0.75 8.40
CA ASP A 86 17.91 -1.72 9.21
C ASP A 86 16.99 -2.83 9.77
N LYS A 87 15.67 -2.57 9.81
CA LYS A 87 14.66 -3.55 10.20
C LYS A 87 14.15 -4.36 9.02
N THR A 88 15.05 -4.88 8.21
CA THR A 88 14.68 -5.87 7.21
C THR A 88 14.62 -7.25 7.87
N PRO A 89 13.43 -7.82 8.15
CA PRO A 89 13.35 -9.20 8.66
C PRO A 89 13.67 -10.24 7.58
N TYR A 90 13.97 -9.79 6.38
CA TYR A 90 14.24 -10.64 5.24
C TYR A 90 15.72 -10.62 4.91
N ASP A 91 16.46 -11.53 5.55
CA ASP A 91 17.65 -12.07 4.93
C ASP A 91 17.19 -12.79 3.65
N ARG A 92 17.39 -12.12 2.49
CA ARG A 92 17.07 -12.66 1.18
C ARG A 92 17.74 -14.01 0.88
N THR A 93 18.73 -14.39 1.65
CA THR A 93 19.39 -15.70 1.61
C THR A 93 18.52 -16.79 2.18
N ILE A 94 17.70 -16.53 3.19
CA ILE A 94 16.85 -17.55 3.83
C ILE A 94 15.61 -17.86 2.98
N CYS A 95 15.04 -16.90 2.25
CA CYS A 95 13.85 -17.13 1.46
C CYS A 95 14.08 -17.72 0.07
N ARG A 96 15.32 -17.69 -0.44
CA ARG A 96 15.65 -18.43 -1.66
C ARG A 96 15.61 -19.92 -1.47
N ASP A 97 15.85 -20.40 -0.27
CA ASP A 97 15.98 -21.83 0.01
C ASP A 97 14.70 -22.47 0.56
N ALA A 98 13.76 -21.70 1.14
CA ALA A 98 12.58 -22.29 1.77
C ALA A 98 11.43 -22.64 0.82
N ALA A 99 11.39 -22.08 -0.38
CA ALA A 99 10.32 -22.33 -1.34
C ALA A 99 10.68 -23.31 -2.47
N CYS A 100 11.94 -23.73 -2.59
CA CYS A 100 12.43 -24.54 -3.72
C CYS A 100 13.13 -25.83 -3.35
N HIS A 101 13.28 -26.19 -2.09
CA HIS A 101 13.90 -27.47 -1.70
C HIS A 101 12.90 -28.38 -1.00
N VAL A 102 12.05 -29.03 -1.79
CA VAL A 102 11.66 -30.40 -1.49
C VAL A 102 12.88 -31.25 -1.82
N ARG A 103 13.76 -31.45 -0.83
CA ARG A 103 14.76 -32.48 -0.94
C ARG A 103 14.03 -33.84 -0.90
N ASN A 104 14.07 -34.54 -1.99
CA ASN A 104 13.91 -35.97 -1.97
C ASN A 104 15.10 -36.54 -1.21
N ASP A 105 14.97 -36.70 0.08
CA ASP A 105 15.83 -37.56 0.86
C ASP A 105 15.00 -38.78 1.27
N SER A 106 15.29 -39.86 0.62
CA SER A 106 14.79 -41.19 0.95
C SER A 106 15.40 -41.62 2.28
N GLY A 107 14.57 -41.76 3.31
CA GLY A 107 14.94 -42.54 4.47
C GLY A 107 14.39 -42.06 5.81
N THR A 108 13.51 -42.90 6.32
CA THR A 108 13.06 -43.15 7.69
C THR A 108 11.89 -42.32 8.24
N ASN A 109 10.90 -43.15 8.63
CA ASN A 109 9.68 -42.85 9.37
C ASN A 109 9.93 -42.04 10.64
N ASP A 110 9.17 -40.96 10.87
CA ASP A 110 8.47 -40.77 12.12
C ASP A 110 7.33 -39.77 11.96
N THR A 111 6.19 -40.12 12.50
CA THR A 111 4.90 -39.47 12.50
C THR A 111 4.93 -38.14 13.30
N ALA A 112 4.59 -37.03 12.64
CA ALA A 112 4.00 -35.89 13.29
C ALA A 112 3.12 -35.11 12.29
N ASP A 113 1.85 -34.98 12.63
CA ASP A 113 0.80 -34.27 11.91
C ASP A 113 1.18 -32.81 11.68
N ILE A 114 1.37 -32.45 10.42
CA ILE A 114 1.34 -31.05 9.99
C ILE A 114 0.24 -30.93 8.93
N VAL A 115 -0.86 -30.30 9.31
CA VAL A 115 -1.95 -29.93 8.41
C VAL A 115 -1.44 -28.85 7.46
N GLY A 116 -0.85 -29.28 6.37
CA GLY A 116 -0.50 -28.42 5.26
C GLY A 116 -1.67 -28.37 4.28
N THR A 117 -2.27 -27.20 4.11
CA THR A 117 -3.23 -26.94 3.03
C THR A 117 -2.54 -27.13 1.69
N ARG A 118 -2.69 -28.32 1.13
CA ARG A 118 -2.37 -28.63 -0.27
C ARG A 118 -3.37 -27.90 -1.16
N PHE A 119 -2.94 -26.90 -1.87
CA PHE A 119 -3.57 -26.53 -3.14
C PHE A 119 -3.18 -27.60 -4.15
N ILE A 120 -3.99 -28.64 -4.26
CA ILE A 120 -3.93 -29.58 -5.36
C ILE A 120 -4.66 -28.92 -6.53
N ALA A 121 -3.90 -28.44 -7.50
CA ALA A 121 -4.45 -28.21 -8.83
C ALA A 121 -4.77 -29.59 -9.42
N SER A 122 -6.04 -30.00 -9.38
CA SER A 122 -6.49 -31.13 -10.17
C SER A 122 -6.48 -30.73 -11.64
N VAL A 123 -5.58 -31.37 -12.36
CA VAL A 123 -5.55 -31.32 -13.82
C VAL A 123 -6.70 -32.19 -14.30
N ASN A 124 -7.83 -31.63 -14.63
CA ASN A 124 -8.81 -32.25 -15.50
C ASN A 124 -8.56 -31.75 -16.91
N GLU A 125 -8.10 -32.64 -17.75
CA GLU A 125 -8.12 -32.49 -19.21
C GLU A 125 -9.59 -32.40 -19.65
N THR A 126 -9.96 -31.22 -20.15
CA THR A 126 -10.91 -30.90 -21.24
C THR A 126 -11.41 -29.47 -21.01
N ASP A 127 -10.86 -28.53 -21.78
CA ASP A 127 -11.53 -27.47 -22.49
C ASP A 127 -10.52 -26.39 -22.87
N ASP A 128 -10.19 -26.42 -24.14
CA ASP A 128 -9.23 -25.54 -24.83
C ASP A 128 -9.77 -24.12 -25.11
N ALA A 129 -10.75 -23.64 -24.33
CA ALA A 129 -11.40 -22.34 -24.56
C ALA A 129 -10.90 -21.19 -23.66
N ASP A 130 -10.12 -21.47 -22.60
CA ASP A 130 -9.71 -20.45 -21.62
C ASP A 130 -8.22 -20.04 -21.69
N ALA A 131 -7.53 -20.52 -22.70
CA ALA A 131 -6.11 -20.21 -22.89
C ALA A 131 -5.84 -18.81 -23.48
N MET A 132 -6.86 -18.08 -23.94
CA MET A 132 -6.69 -16.79 -24.62
C MET A 132 -6.61 -15.56 -23.70
N ASN A 133 -6.87 -15.67 -22.41
CA ASN A 133 -6.87 -14.53 -21.48
C ASN A 133 -5.74 -14.55 -20.44
N ARG A 134 -4.77 -15.43 -20.57
CA ARG A 134 -3.53 -15.28 -19.79
C ARG A 134 -2.62 -14.30 -20.49
N VAL A 135 -2.86 -13.00 -20.26
CA VAL A 135 -1.84 -11.99 -20.50
C VAL A 135 -0.63 -12.40 -19.67
N PRO A 136 0.53 -12.69 -20.30
CA PRO A 136 1.73 -12.97 -19.54
C PRO A 136 2.05 -11.72 -18.74
N THR A 137 1.76 -11.74 -17.44
CA THR A 137 2.19 -10.70 -16.49
C THR A 137 3.70 -10.85 -16.28
N GLY A 138 4.45 -10.66 -17.35
CA GLY A 138 5.90 -10.65 -17.31
C GLY A 138 6.38 -9.54 -16.39
N GLY A 139 6.69 -9.86 -15.15
CA GLY A 139 7.23 -8.93 -14.18
C GLY A 139 6.56 -8.87 -12.82
N VAL A 140 5.45 -9.58 -12.58
CA VAL A 140 4.77 -9.60 -11.28
C VAL A 140 5.19 -10.79 -10.41
N THR A 141 5.83 -11.80 -10.99
CA THR A 141 6.30 -13.00 -10.30
C THR A 141 7.81 -13.15 -10.39
N GLY A 142 8.43 -13.73 -9.39
CA GLY A 142 9.87 -13.97 -9.32
C GLY A 142 10.66 -12.76 -8.75
N ASP A 143 11.96 -12.71 -9.01
CA ASP A 143 12.91 -11.73 -8.44
C ASP A 143 12.62 -10.28 -8.81
N LYS A 144 11.79 -10.05 -9.84
CA LYS A 144 11.36 -8.72 -10.31
C LYS A 144 10.03 -8.27 -9.70
N ASN A 145 9.44 -9.04 -8.77
CA ASN A 145 8.20 -8.64 -8.11
C ASN A 145 8.43 -7.38 -7.27
N PRO A 146 7.83 -6.23 -7.62
CA PRO A 146 8.03 -4.99 -6.87
C PRO A 146 7.42 -5.04 -5.45
N MET A 147 6.64 -6.08 -5.12
CA MET A 147 6.11 -6.30 -3.77
C MET A 147 7.14 -6.90 -2.81
N LEU A 148 8.23 -7.48 -3.35
CA LEU A 148 9.33 -8.02 -2.55
C LEU A 148 10.33 -6.94 -2.10
N ASN A 149 10.20 -5.72 -2.62
CA ASN A 149 11.06 -4.61 -2.22
C ASN A 149 10.47 -3.93 -0.98
N GLU A 150 11.26 -3.80 0.04
CA GLU A 150 10.95 -3.10 1.30
C GLU A 150 11.08 -1.59 1.09
N THR A 151 10.11 -1.02 0.41
CA THR A 151 10.11 0.39 0.02
C THR A 151 8.81 1.07 0.40
N LEU A 152 8.86 2.40 0.46
CA LEU A 152 7.67 3.24 0.58
C LEU A 152 6.57 2.83 -0.42
N GLY A 153 6.97 2.51 -1.67
CA GLY A 153 6.03 2.11 -2.71
C GLY A 153 5.26 0.83 -2.39
N THR A 154 5.89 -0.12 -1.69
CA THR A 154 5.25 -1.37 -1.25
C THR A 154 4.22 -1.10 -0.16
N VAL A 155 4.57 -0.27 0.82
CA VAL A 155 3.65 0.14 1.90
C VAL A 155 2.41 0.81 1.33
N VAL A 156 2.58 1.85 0.50
CA VAL A 156 1.45 2.59 -0.10
C VAL A 156 0.58 1.70 -0.99
N ARG A 157 1.20 0.82 -1.78
CA ARG A 157 0.46 -0.14 -2.62
C ARG A 157 -0.38 -1.08 -1.76
N GLY A 158 0.18 -1.58 -0.68
CA GLY A 158 -0.53 -2.47 0.23
C GLY A 158 -1.69 -1.78 0.94
N LEU A 159 -1.53 -0.55 1.41
CA LEU A 159 -2.63 0.25 1.97
C LEU A 159 -3.76 0.39 0.94
N LYS A 160 -3.43 0.84 -0.28
CA LYS A 160 -4.41 0.99 -1.36
C LYS A 160 -5.14 -0.32 -1.70
N ALA A 161 -4.39 -1.42 -1.79
CA ALA A 161 -4.96 -2.72 -2.14
C ALA A 161 -5.96 -3.22 -1.08
N ARG A 162 -5.62 -3.08 0.21
CA ARG A 162 -6.49 -3.53 1.32
C ARG A 162 -7.78 -2.73 1.39
N VAL A 163 -7.71 -1.40 1.26
CA VAL A 163 -8.91 -0.55 1.24
C VAL A 163 -9.77 -0.86 0.01
N THR A 164 -9.17 -1.03 -1.17
CA THR A 164 -9.91 -1.41 -2.39
C THR A 164 -10.59 -2.77 -2.23
N LYS A 165 -9.90 -3.74 -1.63
CA LYS A 165 -10.46 -5.07 -1.35
C LYS A 165 -11.67 -4.96 -0.43
N PHE A 166 -11.54 -4.24 0.68
CA PHE A 166 -12.63 -3.98 1.62
C PHE A 166 -13.84 -3.34 0.96
N ALA A 167 -13.64 -2.26 0.20
CA ALA A 167 -14.73 -1.57 -0.50
C ALA A 167 -15.46 -2.52 -1.48
N ARG A 168 -14.71 -3.32 -2.26
CA ARG A 168 -15.27 -4.30 -3.18
C ARG A 168 -16.08 -5.39 -2.47
N GLU A 169 -15.57 -5.92 -1.36
CA GLU A 169 -16.25 -6.97 -0.59
C GLU A 169 -17.55 -6.47 0.07
N ASN A 170 -17.65 -5.17 0.33
CA ASN A 170 -18.83 -4.52 0.88
C ASN A 170 -19.72 -3.86 -0.20
N GLY A 171 -19.43 -4.03 -1.48
CA GLY A 171 -20.22 -3.44 -2.57
C GLY A 171 -20.18 -1.91 -2.64
N ILE A 172 -19.16 -1.27 -2.05
CA ILE A 172 -19.00 0.18 -1.98
C ILE A 172 -18.25 0.66 -3.23
N PRO A 173 -18.82 1.56 -4.04
CA PRO A 173 -18.08 2.21 -5.12
C PRO A 173 -16.86 2.95 -4.56
N PHE A 174 -15.68 2.60 -5.05
CA PHE A 174 -14.45 3.21 -4.56
C PHE A 174 -13.35 3.17 -5.62
N ALA A 175 -12.63 4.27 -5.75
CA ALA A 175 -11.48 4.35 -6.62
C ALA A 175 -10.37 5.21 -6.00
N TRP A 176 -9.13 4.85 -6.24
CA TRP A 176 -7.98 5.68 -5.94
C TRP A 176 -7.54 6.48 -7.17
N GLN A 177 -7.04 7.68 -6.94
CA GLN A 177 -6.22 8.33 -7.95
C GLN A 177 -4.98 7.48 -8.24
N PRO A 178 -4.60 7.29 -9.52
CA PRO A 178 -3.35 6.63 -9.87
C PRO A 178 -2.15 7.32 -9.23
N ARG A 179 -1.18 6.52 -8.74
CA ARG A 179 0.03 7.01 -8.07
C ARG A 179 -0.26 7.67 -6.70
N TYR A 180 0.71 8.40 -6.18
CA TYR A 180 0.67 9.20 -4.94
C TYR A 180 1.78 10.24 -5.02
N HIS A 181 1.72 11.26 -4.17
CA HIS A 181 2.79 12.23 -4.00
C HIS A 181 3.63 11.84 -2.80
N ASP A 182 4.94 11.94 -2.94
CA ASP A 182 5.89 11.70 -1.87
C ASP A 182 6.97 12.78 -1.85
N ARG A 183 7.42 13.13 -0.65
CA ARG A 183 8.51 14.05 -0.40
C ARG A 183 9.36 13.51 0.74
N ILE A 184 10.67 13.46 0.54
CA ILE A 184 11.64 13.08 1.59
C ILE A 184 11.70 14.22 2.59
N VAL A 185 11.51 13.91 3.87
CA VAL A 185 11.70 14.85 4.98
C VAL A 185 13.20 14.93 5.28
N ARG A 186 13.78 16.13 5.22
CA ARG A 186 15.23 16.31 5.25
C ARG A 186 15.78 16.71 6.63
N ASN A 187 14.94 17.29 7.47
CA ASN A 187 15.34 17.77 8.78
C ASN A 187 14.12 17.97 9.69
N GLN A 188 14.43 18.18 11.00
CA GLN A 188 13.40 18.36 12.02
C GLN A 188 12.50 19.59 11.79
N ASN A 189 13.03 20.68 11.24
CA ASN A 189 12.23 21.87 10.96
C ASN A 189 11.20 21.62 9.86
N GLU A 190 11.55 20.81 8.86
CA GLU A 190 10.63 20.37 7.82
C GLU A 190 9.58 19.39 8.40
N MET A 191 10.01 18.47 9.25
CA MET A 191 9.11 17.56 9.96
C MET A 191 8.06 18.33 10.77
N ASN A 192 8.48 19.30 11.56
CA ASN A 192 7.58 20.09 12.40
C ASN A 192 6.54 20.86 11.56
N ARG A 193 6.96 21.44 10.43
CA ARG A 193 6.03 22.14 9.51
C ARG A 193 5.02 21.19 8.87
N ILE A 194 5.46 19.97 8.52
CA ILE A 194 4.57 18.96 7.96
C ILE A 194 3.61 18.46 9.04
N ALA A 195 4.08 18.24 10.27
CA ALA A 195 3.24 17.84 11.38
C ALA A 195 2.15 18.88 11.66
N GLU A 196 2.53 20.14 11.77
CA GLU A 196 1.58 21.25 11.93
C GLU A 196 0.56 21.32 10.79
N TYR A 197 1.00 21.12 9.55
CA TYR A 197 0.10 21.06 8.39
C TYR A 197 -0.90 19.90 8.49
N ILE A 198 -0.45 18.71 8.88
CA ILE A 198 -1.33 17.52 9.04
C ILE A 198 -2.35 17.77 10.14
N GLU A 199 -1.93 18.28 11.30
CA GLU A 199 -2.79 18.51 12.45
C GLU A 199 -3.88 19.56 12.18
N HIS A 200 -3.53 20.63 11.46
CA HIS A 200 -4.46 21.71 11.16
C HIS A 200 -5.26 21.51 9.87
N ASN A 201 -5.02 20.43 9.13
CA ASN A 201 -5.66 20.19 7.83
C ASN A 201 -7.20 20.16 7.93
N PRO A 202 -7.84 19.45 8.90
CA PRO A 202 -9.29 19.43 9.01
C PRO A 202 -9.89 20.82 9.27
N ALA A 203 -9.24 21.62 10.11
CA ALA A 203 -9.71 22.99 10.41
C ALA A 203 -9.59 23.95 9.21
N ARG A 204 -8.74 23.62 8.24
CA ARG A 204 -8.50 24.42 7.02
C ARG A 204 -9.09 23.77 5.77
N TRP A 205 -9.99 22.81 5.92
CA TRP A 205 -10.51 22.02 4.81
C TRP A 205 -11.07 22.87 3.67
N GLU A 206 -11.86 23.88 3.95
CA GLU A 206 -12.46 24.75 2.94
C GLU A 206 -11.43 25.57 2.13
N SER A 207 -10.25 25.77 2.68
CA SER A 207 -9.15 26.46 2.02
C SER A 207 -8.11 25.52 1.41
N ASP A 208 -8.31 24.20 1.54
CA ASP A 208 -7.40 23.21 1.01
C ASP A 208 -7.46 23.16 -0.53
N CYS A 209 -6.31 22.95 -1.18
CA CYS A 209 -6.23 22.80 -2.65
C CYS A 209 -6.94 21.53 -3.17
N PHE A 210 -7.28 20.59 -2.29
CA PHE A 210 -8.06 19.40 -2.59
C PHE A 210 -9.56 19.59 -2.33
N TYR A 211 -9.96 20.73 -1.76
CA TYR A 211 -11.36 21.01 -1.54
C TYR A 211 -12.11 21.12 -2.88
N ASN A 212 -13.06 20.23 -3.07
CA ASN A 212 -14.00 20.31 -4.17
C ASN A 212 -15.39 20.48 -3.56
N VAL A 213 -16.04 21.57 -3.89
CA VAL A 213 -17.48 21.67 -3.68
C VAL A 213 -18.10 20.67 -4.67
N THR A 214 -18.54 19.51 -4.18
CA THR A 214 -19.35 18.62 -4.98
C THR A 214 -20.67 19.36 -5.24
N PRO A 215 -21.05 19.61 -6.50
CA PRO A 215 -22.28 20.34 -6.81
C PRO A 215 -23.53 19.60 -6.36
#